data_641c52420bf37b44e68b7c06461f8508
#
_entry.id   641c52420bf37b44e68b7c06461f8508
#
_cell.length_a   1.000
_cell.length_b   1.000
_cell.length_c   1.000
_cell.angle_alpha   90.00
_cell.angle_beta   90.00
_cell.angle_gamma   90.00
#
_symmetry.space_group_name_H-M   'P 1'
#
loop_
_entity.id
_entity.type
_entity.pdbx_description
1 polymer ?
#
loop_
_entity_poly.entity_id
_entity_poly.type
_entity_poly.pdbx_seq_one_letter_code
_entity_poly.pdbx_strand_id
1 'polypeptide(L)'
;MSDRQALRDREKQIATLRELRRRRHEERAERPPRLLRGLDAPAVISKEEIKGLLKAEYQNLVVSLYLQLGPDKVAPKQKALARSFHSLQTRELERRKDLIETTPKAQKEMLTHDLQEIEELLAQYYVPHDSHTLIIFKSAGELNRVVQLPVYATDRLTTDPDPYIVPLEMILEENERVLFLEIEKQESRFQTYHLGQRQEHDRIQSFVPWDRVDDSIPGRAQRHRLTHLERHLKATAQQAYHLCNDSSFDVLVLMGDERVMHLLEEFLHATVKAQIIGRIYGSPDADPRDRKSLIENALRDHNADREIKAIPDLKEHNPAEIARSLGSVVKAWNLFLVRKLIVSVGFHHQGFICKEHHYLSLEPTDCPFCGKKLVSVENLVDEMIEIARLHAVEVTIVSYHRELLTEYEGIAAVVYAPVTAT
;
A
#
# COMPACT_ATOMS: atom_id res chain seq x y z
N MET A 1 -15.82 40.84 -46.48
CA MET A 1 -16.14 40.66 -45.04
C MET A 1 -16.72 39.30 -44.72
N SER A 2 -17.20 38.53 -45.70
CA SER A 2 -17.82 37.20 -45.53
C SER A 2 -16.83 36.07 -45.09
N ASP A 3 -15.63 36.04 -45.65
CA ASP A 3 -14.71 34.88 -45.44
C ASP A 3 -14.11 34.81 -44.05
N ARG A 4 -13.86 35.95 -43.37
CA ARG A 4 -13.35 35.99 -42.00
C ARG A 4 -14.39 35.54 -40.99
N GLN A 5 -15.66 35.73 -41.24
CA GLN A 5 -16.76 35.29 -40.39
C GLN A 5 -16.92 33.77 -40.52
N ALA A 6 -16.90 33.23 -41.73
CA ALA A 6 -16.94 31.78 -41.99
C ALA A 6 -15.77 31.01 -41.37
N LEU A 7 -14.57 31.57 -41.38
CA LEU A 7 -13.39 31.00 -40.73
C LEU A 7 -13.55 30.94 -39.17
N ARG A 8 -14.02 32.01 -38.55
CA ARG A 8 -14.28 32.06 -37.09
C ARG A 8 -15.34 31.07 -36.66
N ASP A 9 -16.41 30.90 -37.46
CA ASP A 9 -17.48 29.97 -37.16
C ASP A 9 -17.01 28.51 -37.31
N ARG A 10 -16.12 28.23 -38.26
CA ARG A 10 -15.49 26.94 -38.48
C ARG A 10 -14.49 26.60 -37.32
N GLU A 11 -13.73 27.58 -36.83
CA GLU A 11 -12.84 27.39 -35.65
C GLU A 11 -13.62 27.12 -34.39
N LYS A 12 -14.76 27.81 -34.19
CA LYS A 12 -15.66 27.54 -33.05
C LYS A 12 -16.29 26.14 -33.14
N GLN A 13 -16.71 25.69 -34.32
CA GLN A 13 -17.22 24.34 -34.49
C GLN A 13 -16.15 23.26 -34.20
N ILE A 14 -14.93 23.48 -34.65
CA ILE A 14 -13.80 22.57 -34.37
C ILE A 14 -13.49 22.53 -32.87
N ALA A 15 -13.49 23.67 -32.18
CA ALA A 15 -13.28 23.75 -30.73
C ALA A 15 -14.39 23.00 -29.96
N THR A 16 -15.66 23.20 -30.36
CA THR A 16 -16.80 22.50 -29.77
C THR A 16 -16.74 20.99 -30.01
N LEU A 17 -16.34 20.56 -31.20
CA LEU A 17 -16.16 19.12 -31.49
C LEU A 17 -15.00 18.48 -30.71
N ARG A 18 -13.93 19.24 -30.49
CA ARG A 18 -12.81 18.78 -29.62
C ARG A 18 -13.25 18.64 -28.18
N GLU A 19 -14.01 19.61 -27.66
CA GLU A 19 -14.54 19.58 -26.31
C GLU A 19 -15.56 18.44 -26.13
N LEU A 20 -16.45 18.19 -27.06
CA LEU A 20 -17.38 17.07 -27.05
C LEU A 20 -16.67 15.71 -27.15
N ARG A 21 -15.58 15.62 -27.93
CA ARG A 21 -14.73 14.41 -27.97
C ARG A 21 -14.01 14.19 -26.65
N ARG A 22 -13.49 15.25 -26.01
CA ARG A 22 -12.85 15.19 -24.70
C ARG A 22 -13.84 14.70 -23.63
N ARG A 23 -15.02 15.32 -23.54
CA ARG A 23 -16.08 14.89 -22.59
C ARG A 23 -16.54 13.45 -22.84
N ARG A 24 -16.70 13.02 -24.09
CA ARG A 24 -17.02 11.62 -24.40
C ARG A 24 -15.90 10.66 -24.03
N HIS A 25 -14.64 11.11 -24.10
CA HIS A 25 -13.50 10.31 -23.65
C HIS A 25 -13.44 10.22 -22.12
N GLU A 26 -13.70 11.33 -21.44
CA GLU A 26 -13.79 11.40 -19.97
C GLU A 26 -14.98 10.56 -19.46
N GLU A 27 -16.17 10.69 -20.05
CA GLU A 27 -17.36 9.87 -19.72
C GLU A 27 -17.18 8.36 -20.03
N ARG A 28 -16.36 8.01 -21.03
CA ARG A 28 -15.99 6.62 -21.31
C ARG A 28 -14.95 6.10 -20.32
N ALA A 29 -14.06 6.95 -19.86
CA ALA A 29 -13.05 6.62 -18.85
C ALA A 29 -13.69 6.35 -17.47
N GLU A 30 -14.78 7.04 -17.16
CA GLU A 30 -15.52 6.87 -15.90
C GLU A 30 -16.51 5.68 -15.90
N ARG A 31 -16.78 5.05 -17.05
CA ARG A 31 -17.69 3.90 -17.11
C ARG A 31 -16.88 2.59 -16.97
N PRO A 32 -17.06 1.86 -15.85
CA PRO A 32 -16.47 0.53 -15.74
C PRO A 32 -16.95 -0.36 -16.89
N PRO A 33 -16.12 -1.28 -17.41
CA PRO A 33 -16.50 -2.25 -18.42
C PRO A 33 -17.79 -3.00 -18.01
N ARG A 34 -18.57 -3.45 -18.96
CA ARG A 34 -19.82 -4.18 -18.67
C ARG A 34 -19.63 -5.39 -17.77
N LEU A 35 -18.47 -6.06 -17.84
CA LEU A 35 -18.09 -7.19 -16.99
C LEU A 35 -17.75 -6.78 -15.56
N LEU A 36 -17.43 -5.52 -15.30
CA LEU A 36 -17.24 -4.98 -13.95
C LEU A 36 -18.56 -4.56 -13.29
N ARG A 37 -19.72 -4.69 -13.98
CA ARG A 37 -21.03 -4.51 -13.36
C ARG A 37 -21.32 -5.71 -12.46
N GLY A 38 -21.13 -5.53 -11.17
CA GLY A 38 -21.25 -6.58 -10.16
C GLY A 38 -19.93 -6.92 -9.46
N LEU A 39 -18.81 -6.38 -9.96
CA LEU A 39 -17.59 -6.25 -9.17
C LEU A 39 -17.72 -4.97 -8.35
N ASP A 40 -17.35 -5.03 -7.08
CA ASP A 40 -17.16 -3.82 -6.29
C ASP A 40 -16.24 -2.88 -7.06
N ALA A 41 -16.57 -1.59 -7.09
CA ALA A 41 -15.79 -0.60 -7.83
C ALA A 41 -14.30 -0.78 -7.44
N PRO A 42 -13.35 -0.70 -8.40
CA PRO A 42 -11.95 -0.84 -8.11
C PRO A 42 -11.57 0.22 -7.09
N ALA A 43 -11.45 -0.21 -5.85
CA ALA A 43 -11.14 0.64 -4.72
C ALA A 43 -9.75 0.26 -4.21
N VAL A 44 -9.05 1.23 -3.63
CA VAL A 44 -7.89 0.94 -2.80
C VAL A 44 -8.35 0.03 -1.66
N ILE A 45 -7.75 -1.15 -1.56
CA ILE A 45 -8.11 -2.13 -0.54
C ILE A 45 -7.57 -1.68 0.83
N SER A 46 -8.37 -1.87 1.88
CA SER A 46 -7.96 -1.55 3.26
C SER A 46 -7.19 -2.70 3.92
N LYS A 47 -6.43 -2.38 4.99
CA LYS A 47 -5.74 -3.40 5.80
C LYS A 47 -6.74 -4.40 6.43
N GLU A 48 -7.94 -3.95 6.75
CA GLU A 48 -9.03 -4.77 7.30
C GLU A 48 -9.58 -5.75 6.26
N GLU A 49 -9.76 -5.29 5.02
CA GLU A 49 -10.19 -6.15 3.91
C GLU A 49 -9.14 -7.23 3.61
N ILE A 50 -7.84 -6.90 3.63
CA ILE A 50 -6.76 -7.88 3.47
C ILE A 50 -6.81 -8.95 4.56
N LYS A 51 -6.97 -8.55 5.81
CA LYS A 51 -7.14 -9.51 6.91
C LYS A 51 -8.39 -10.38 6.73
N GLY A 52 -9.44 -9.83 6.13
CA GLY A 52 -10.64 -10.58 5.76
C GLY A 52 -10.35 -11.65 4.70
N LEU A 53 -9.59 -11.29 3.66
CA LEU A 53 -9.19 -12.22 2.60
C LEU A 53 -8.35 -13.38 3.14
N LEU A 54 -7.43 -13.12 4.08
CA LEU A 54 -6.58 -14.16 4.70
C LEU A 54 -7.35 -15.09 5.65
N LYS A 55 -8.40 -14.61 6.31
CA LYS A 55 -9.19 -15.40 7.27
C LYS A 55 -10.29 -16.21 6.62
N ALA A 56 -10.63 -15.91 5.36
CA ALA A 56 -11.64 -16.64 4.62
C ALA A 56 -11.08 -18.01 4.20
N GLU A 57 -11.88 -19.05 4.34
CA GLU A 57 -11.57 -20.37 3.83
C GLU A 57 -12.18 -20.54 2.44
N TYR A 58 -11.37 -20.94 1.46
CA TYR A 58 -11.79 -21.15 0.08
C TYR A 58 -11.83 -22.64 -0.23
N GLN A 59 -12.91 -23.12 -0.85
CA GLN A 59 -13.02 -24.52 -1.24
C GLN A 59 -12.31 -24.84 -2.56
N ASN A 60 -12.08 -23.79 -3.37
CA ASN A 60 -11.44 -23.89 -4.67
C ASN A 60 -10.11 -23.13 -4.66
N LEU A 61 -9.24 -23.42 -5.64
CA LEU A 61 -7.99 -22.71 -5.80
C LEU A 61 -8.26 -21.23 -6.09
N VAL A 62 -7.48 -20.35 -5.49
CA VAL A 62 -7.54 -18.92 -5.70
C VAL A 62 -6.50 -18.51 -6.74
N VAL A 63 -6.93 -17.83 -7.78
CA VAL A 63 -6.06 -17.17 -8.75
C VAL A 63 -5.76 -15.77 -8.25
N SER A 64 -4.48 -15.45 -8.04
CA SER A 64 -4.00 -14.12 -7.67
C SER A 64 -3.14 -13.58 -8.81
N LEU A 65 -3.65 -12.56 -9.50
CA LEU A 65 -2.96 -11.89 -10.61
C LEU A 65 -2.54 -10.49 -10.20
N TYR A 66 -1.27 -10.19 -10.37
CA TYR A 66 -0.68 -8.85 -10.33
C TYR A 66 -0.19 -8.53 -11.74
N LEU A 67 -0.64 -7.43 -12.32
CA LEU A 67 -0.33 -7.07 -13.70
C LEU A 67 -0.05 -5.57 -13.83
N GLN A 68 1.14 -5.22 -14.35
CA GLN A 68 1.49 -3.85 -14.65
C GLN A 68 0.69 -3.32 -15.84
N LEU A 69 0.16 -2.12 -15.69
CA LEU A 69 -0.67 -1.46 -16.69
C LEU A 69 0.12 -0.59 -17.68
N GLY A 70 1.44 -0.51 -17.52
CA GLY A 70 2.36 0.26 -18.35
C GLY A 70 2.57 1.71 -17.88
N PRO A 71 3.53 2.43 -18.51
CA PRO A 71 3.85 3.80 -18.11
C PRO A 71 2.76 4.80 -18.48
N ASP A 72 2.62 5.85 -17.69
CA ASP A 72 1.57 6.89 -17.68
C ASP A 72 1.20 7.52 -19.04
N LYS A 73 2.04 7.39 -20.06
CA LYS A 73 1.87 8.12 -21.34
C LYS A 73 1.29 7.27 -22.47
N VAL A 74 1.25 5.95 -22.30
CA VAL A 74 0.75 5.05 -23.36
C VAL A 74 -0.08 3.98 -22.65
N ALA A 75 -1.41 4.14 -22.67
CA ALA A 75 -2.32 3.07 -22.22
C ALA A 75 -1.91 1.76 -22.91
N PRO A 76 -1.64 0.68 -22.16
CA PRO A 76 -1.27 -0.59 -22.76
C PRO A 76 -2.40 -1.01 -23.69
N LYS A 77 -2.04 -1.36 -24.92
CA LYS A 77 -3.03 -1.92 -25.83
C LYS A 77 -3.57 -3.20 -25.16
N GLN A 78 -4.88 -3.38 -25.12
CA GLN A 78 -5.55 -4.56 -24.53
C GLN A 78 -4.88 -5.88 -24.93
N LYS A 79 -4.38 -5.96 -26.17
CA LYS A 79 -3.57 -7.09 -26.66
C LYS A 79 -2.23 -7.30 -25.93
N ALA A 80 -1.69 -6.26 -25.28
CA ALA A 80 -0.45 -6.39 -24.51
C ALA A 80 -0.76 -7.00 -23.14
N LEU A 81 -1.83 -6.57 -22.47
CA LEU A 81 -2.26 -7.15 -21.18
C LEU A 81 -2.61 -8.64 -21.33
N ALA A 82 -3.38 -8.99 -22.36
CA ALA A 82 -3.72 -10.40 -22.65
C ALA A 82 -2.46 -11.25 -22.92
N ARG A 83 -1.45 -10.73 -23.62
CA ARG A 83 -0.19 -11.44 -23.85
C ARG A 83 0.64 -11.61 -22.59
N SER A 84 0.74 -10.58 -21.73
CA SER A 84 1.42 -10.68 -20.46
C SER A 84 0.73 -11.71 -19.57
N PHE A 85 -0.59 -11.66 -19.47
CA PHE A 85 -1.38 -12.65 -18.73
C PHE A 85 -1.14 -14.07 -19.25
N HIS A 86 -1.22 -14.32 -20.56
CA HIS A 86 -1.02 -15.64 -21.14
C HIS A 86 0.39 -16.19 -20.87
N SER A 87 1.42 -15.33 -20.91
CA SER A 87 2.79 -15.72 -20.55
C SER A 87 2.90 -16.13 -19.07
N LEU A 88 2.25 -15.37 -18.17
CA LEU A 88 2.21 -15.68 -16.75
C LEU A 88 1.44 -16.97 -16.47
N GLN A 89 0.28 -17.13 -17.12
CA GLN A 89 -0.56 -18.32 -17.02
C GLN A 89 0.19 -19.60 -17.44
N THR A 90 0.84 -19.58 -18.59
CA THR A 90 1.61 -20.73 -19.08
C THR A 90 2.68 -21.13 -18.07
N ARG A 91 3.42 -20.15 -17.55
CA ARG A 91 4.49 -20.35 -16.58
C ARG A 91 3.97 -20.90 -15.25
N GLU A 92 2.84 -20.37 -14.77
CA GLU A 92 2.23 -20.81 -13.52
C GLU A 92 1.64 -22.22 -13.61
N LEU A 93 0.92 -22.53 -14.67
CA LEU A 93 0.35 -23.87 -14.87
C LEU A 93 1.44 -24.95 -14.98
N GLU A 94 2.56 -24.64 -15.63
CA GLU A 94 3.70 -25.56 -15.72
C GLU A 94 4.37 -25.71 -14.34
N ARG A 95 4.57 -24.64 -13.60
CA ARG A 95 5.15 -24.63 -12.25
C ARG A 95 4.30 -25.41 -11.24
N ARG A 96 2.98 -25.28 -11.31
CA ARG A 96 2.01 -25.92 -10.40
C ARG A 96 1.44 -27.24 -10.93
N LYS A 97 2.10 -27.82 -11.91
CA LYS A 97 1.62 -29.06 -12.55
C LYS A 97 1.28 -30.16 -11.54
N ASP A 98 2.17 -30.41 -10.57
CA ASP A 98 1.97 -31.42 -9.53
C ASP A 98 0.75 -31.13 -8.65
N LEU A 99 0.58 -29.88 -8.23
CA LEU A 99 -0.59 -29.44 -7.45
C LEU A 99 -1.87 -29.61 -8.28
N ILE A 100 -1.85 -29.16 -9.52
CA ILE A 100 -2.99 -29.23 -10.42
C ILE A 100 -3.31 -30.71 -10.73
N GLU A 101 -2.33 -31.59 -10.93
CA GLU A 101 -2.56 -33.00 -11.19
C GLU A 101 -3.24 -33.70 -10.00
N THR A 102 -2.92 -33.35 -8.77
CA THR A 102 -3.53 -33.89 -7.56
C THR A 102 -4.88 -33.26 -7.21
N THR A 103 -5.22 -32.11 -7.78
CA THR A 103 -6.48 -31.41 -7.55
C THR A 103 -7.66 -32.16 -8.15
N PRO A 104 -8.83 -32.21 -7.48
CA PRO A 104 -10.05 -32.86 -8.02
C PRO A 104 -10.48 -32.24 -9.36
N LYS A 105 -11.06 -33.08 -10.23
CA LYS A 105 -11.46 -32.66 -11.58
C LYS A 105 -12.40 -31.46 -11.59
N ALA A 106 -13.36 -31.41 -10.67
CA ALA A 106 -14.29 -30.28 -10.56
C ALA A 106 -13.58 -28.94 -10.26
N GLN A 107 -12.58 -28.95 -9.36
CA GLN A 107 -11.81 -27.77 -9.05
C GLN A 107 -10.89 -27.34 -10.21
N LYS A 108 -10.39 -28.30 -11.04
CA LYS A 108 -9.65 -27.95 -12.26
C LYS A 108 -10.53 -27.25 -13.30
N GLU A 109 -11.77 -27.72 -13.46
CA GLU A 109 -12.75 -27.09 -14.34
C GLU A 109 -13.07 -25.67 -13.88
N MET A 110 -13.23 -25.46 -12.56
CA MET A 110 -13.44 -24.13 -11.97
C MET A 110 -12.23 -23.22 -12.19
N LEU A 111 -11.01 -23.70 -11.94
CA LEU A 111 -9.78 -22.95 -12.20
C LEU A 111 -9.68 -22.52 -13.68
N THR A 112 -9.99 -23.44 -14.60
CA THR A 112 -9.97 -23.13 -16.04
C THR A 112 -10.98 -22.04 -16.39
N HIS A 113 -12.17 -22.10 -15.80
CA HIS A 113 -13.22 -21.10 -15.97
C HIS A 113 -12.77 -19.72 -15.41
N ASP A 114 -12.18 -19.70 -14.21
CA ASP A 114 -11.70 -18.46 -13.60
C ASP A 114 -10.61 -17.78 -14.45
N LEU A 115 -9.68 -18.57 -14.99
CA LEU A 115 -8.64 -18.05 -15.89
C LEU A 115 -9.22 -17.50 -17.20
N GLN A 116 -10.26 -18.15 -17.77
CA GLN A 116 -10.97 -17.64 -18.95
C GLN A 116 -11.68 -16.32 -18.66
N GLU A 117 -12.39 -16.23 -17.52
CA GLU A 117 -13.07 -14.98 -17.15
C GLU A 117 -12.08 -13.84 -16.91
N ILE A 118 -10.88 -14.11 -16.35
CA ILE A 118 -9.81 -13.12 -16.22
C ILE A 118 -9.33 -12.66 -17.61
N GLU A 119 -9.12 -13.59 -18.55
CA GLU A 119 -8.70 -13.26 -19.92
C GLU A 119 -9.74 -12.38 -20.63
N GLU A 120 -11.03 -12.74 -20.53
CA GLU A 120 -12.14 -11.95 -21.09
C GLU A 120 -12.23 -10.56 -20.46
N LEU A 121 -12.01 -10.45 -19.14
CA LEU A 121 -11.96 -9.17 -18.45
C LEU A 121 -10.82 -8.31 -18.99
N LEU A 122 -9.60 -8.87 -19.11
CA LEU A 122 -8.43 -8.14 -19.62
C LEU A 122 -8.58 -7.71 -21.07
N ALA A 123 -9.27 -8.51 -21.91
CA ALA A 123 -9.54 -8.19 -23.30
C ALA A 123 -10.44 -6.95 -23.46
N GLN A 124 -11.28 -6.66 -22.48
CA GLN A 124 -12.22 -5.53 -22.46
C GLN A 124 -11.83 -4.44 -21.46
N TYR A 125 -10.74 -4.66 -20.70
CA TYR A 125 -10.33 -3.76 -19.62
C TYR A 125 -9.90 -2.41 -20.15
N TYR A 126 -10.49 -1.36 -19.61
CA TYR A 126 -10.06 0.01 -19.81
C TYR A 126 -9.17 0.43 -18.65
N VAL A 127 -7.92 0.78 -18.96
CA VAL A 127 -6.94 1.22 -17.95
C VAL A 127 -7.24 2.67 -17.56
N PRO A 128 -7.57 2.95 -16.29
CA PRO A 128 -7.67 4.31 -15.81
C PRO A 128 -6.31 5.02 -15.88
N HIS A 129 -6.33 6.34 -16.05
CA HIS A 129 -5.12 7.14 -16.31
C HIS A 129 -4.11 7.08 -15.16
N ASP A 130 -4.57 6.92 -13.92
CA ASP A 130 -3.75 6.97 -12.71
C ASP A 130 -3.49 5.57 -12.10
N SER A 131 -3.73 4.50 -12.87
CA SER A 131 -3.52 3.13 -12.40
C SER A 131 -2.28 2.52 -13.05
N HIS A 132 -1.37 1.99 -12.22
CA HIS A 132 -0.13 1.37 -12.66
C HIS A 132 -0.10 -0.14 -12.46
N THR A 133 -0.92 -0.66 -11.56
CA THR A 133 -1.07 -2.10 -11.32
C THR A 133 -2.54 -2.48 -11.21
N LEU A 134 -2.90 -3.57 -11.86
CA LEU A 134 -4.16 -4.27 -11.70
C LEU A 134 -3.93 -5.54 -10.90
N ILE A 135 -4.73 -5.74 -9.84
CA ILE A 135 -4.71 -6.95 -9.04
C ILE A 135 -6.07 -7.61 -9.15
N ILE A 136 -6.08 -8.91 -9.37
CA ILE A 136 -7.32 -9.70 -9.43
C ILE A 136 -7.15 -10.92 -8.52
N PHE A 137 -8.06 -11.06 -7.55
CA PHE A 137 -8.22 -12.28 -6.78
C PHE A 137 -9.53 -12.94 -7.20
N LYS A 138 -9.45 -14.21 -7.60
CA LYS A 138 -10.60 -14.93 -8.12
C LYS A 138 -10.62 -16.38 -7.70
N SER A 139 -11.79 -16.89 -7.29
CA SER A 139 -12.02 -18.29 -6.94
C SER A 139 -13.49 -18.64 -7.14
N ALA A 140 -13.82 -19.35 -8.19
CA ALA A 140 -15.07 -20.08 -8.47
C ALA A 140 -16.36 -19.49 -7.87
N GLY A 141 -16.54 -18.17 -7.94
CA GLY A 141 -17.70 -17.47 -7.36
C GLY A 141 -17.61 -17.19 -5.84
N GLU A 142 -16.62 -17.74 -5.13
CA GLU A 142 -16.36 -17.48 -3.71
C GLU A 142 -15.61 -16.17 -3.50
N LEU A 143 -14.69 -15.85 -4.42
CA LEU A 143 -13.91 -14.63 -4.43
C LEU A 143 -13.89 -14.02 -5.84
N ASN A 144 -14.19 -12.74 -5.92
CA ASN A 144 -14.07 -11.98 -7.16
C ASN A 144 -13.74 -10.52 -6.83
N ARG A 145 -12.46 -10.24 -6.57
CA ARG A 145 -11.99 -8.92 -6.16
C ARG A 145 -11.01 -8.36 -7.18
N VAL A 146 -11.27 -7.13 -7.62
CA VAL A 146 -10.39 -6.37 -8.51
C VAL A 146 -9.92 -5.13 -7.75
N VAL A 147 -8.61 -4.93 -7.69
CA VAL A 147 -7.96 -3.79 -7.04
C VAL A 147 -7.09 -3.08 -8.07
N GLN A 148 -7.11 -1.77 -8.05
CA GLN A 148 -6.25 -0.93 -8.86
C GLN A 148 -5.33 -0.11 -7.96
N LEU A 149 -4.05 -0.11 -8.28
CA LEU A 149 -3.05 0.65 -7.53
C LEU A 149 -2.36 1.67 -8.43
N PRO A 150 -2.17 2.91 -7.96
CA PRO A 150 -1.41 3.94 -8.66
C PRO A 150 0.10 3.80 -8.45
N VAL A 151 0.57 2.63 -8.06
CA VAL A 151 1.97 2.25 -7.87
C VAL A 151 2.28 0.97 -8.63
N TYR A 152 3.55 0.74 -8.96
CA TYR A 152 3.97 -0.44 -9.69
C TYR A 152 4.17 -1.64 -8.76
N ALA A 153 3.65 -2.79 -9.15
CA ALA A 153 3.99 -4.09 -8.58
C ALA A 153 4.57 -4.99 -9.67
N THR A 154 5.34 -6.00 -9.30
CA THR A 154 5.90 -6.96 -10.25
C THR A 154 4.79 -7.84 -10.82
N ASP A 155 4.83 -8.07 -12.14
CA ASP A 155 3.92 -9.00 -12.82
C ASP A 155 4.04 -10.39 -12.22
N ARG A 156 2.93 -10.91 -11.74
CA ARG A 156 2.86 -12.25 -11.13
C ARG A 156 1.47 -12.85 -11.27
N LEU A 157 1.43 -14.15 -11.48
CA LEU A 157 0.22 -14.96 -11.36
C LEU A 157 0.55 -16.15 -10.45
N THR A 158 -0.27 -16.36 -9.45
CA THR A 158 -0.18 -17.53 -8.57
C THR A 158 -1.53 -18.22 -8.47
N THR A 159 -1.46 -19.54 -8.26
CA THR A 159 -2.63 -20.39 -8.06
C THR A 159 -2.39 -21.20 -6.80
N ASP A 160 -3.05 -20.83 -5.71
CA ASP A 160 -2.89 -21.42 -4.38
C ASP A 160 -4.26 -21.62 -3.70
N PRO A 161 -4.35 -22.39 -2.60
CA PRO A 161 -5.57 -22.45 -1.80
C PRO A 161 -6.01 -21.10 -1.23
N ASP A 162 -5.08 -20.16 -1.04
CA ASP A 162 -5.30 -18.85 -0.43
C ASP A 162 -4.87 -17.72 -1.39
N PRO A 163 -5.43 -16.50 -1.26
CA PRO A 163 -5.00 -15.34 -2.03
C PRO A 163 -3.55 -14.97 -1.72
N TYR A 164 -2.73 -14.74 -2.73
CA TYR A 164 -1.36 -14.26 -2.57
C TYR A 164 -1.34 -12.75 -2.35
N ILE A 165 -1.25 -12.31 -1.10
CA ILE A 165 -1.41 -10.90 -0.72
C ILE A 165 -0.11 -10.19 -0.33
N VAL A 166 1.00 -10.91 -0.15
CA VAL A 166 2.29 -10.35 0.32
C VAL A 166 2.71 -9.09 -0.45
N PRO A 167 2.71 -9.04 -1.80
CA PRO A 167 3.08 -7.82 -2.50
C PRO A 167 2.15 -6.64 -2.22
N LEU A 168 0.86 -6.91 -2.04
CA LEU A 168 -0.13 -5.87 -1.72
C LEU A 168 0.10 -5.30 -0.32
N GLU A 169 0.38 -6.14 0.67
CA GLU A 169 0.72 -5.70 2.03
C GLU A 169 1.98 -4.87 2.05
N MET A 170 3.04 -5.29 1.35
CA MET A 170 4.27 -4.51 1.22
C MET A 170 4.01 -3.12 0.65
N ILE A 171 3.21 -3.03 -0.42
CA ILE A 171 2.84 -1.75 -1.03
C ILE A 171 2.09 -0.86 -0.02
N LEU A 172 1.16 -1.42 0.75
CA LEU A 172 0.39 -0.65 1.73
C LEU A 172 1.22 -0.25 2.96
N GLU A 173 2.24 -1.03 3.33
CA GLU A 173 3.17 -0.67 4.41
C GLU A 173 4.15 0.43 3.99
N GLU A 174 4.64 0.39 2.75
CA GLU A 174 5.52 1.42 2.20
C GLU A 174 4.79 2.74 1.89
N ASN A 175 3.47 2.67 1.62
CA ASN A 175 2.64 3.81 1.26
C ASN A 175 1.58 4.08 2.33
N GLU A 176 2.02 4.43 3.54
CA GLU A 176 1.12 4.85 4.62
C GLU A 176 0.30 6.08 4.22
N ARG A 177 -0.91 6.21 4.79
CA ARG A 177 -1.75 7.39 4.59
C ARG A 177 -1.14 8.57 5.32
N VAL A 178 -0.65 9.55 4.57
CA VAL A 178 -0.01 10.74 5.11
C VAL A 178 -1.03 11.87 5.23
N LEU A 179 -1.32 12.33 6.45
CA LEU A 179 -1.99 13.61 6.62
C LEU A 179 -0.95 14.72 6.42
N PHE A 180 -1.17 15.55 5.41
CA PHE A 180 -0.40 16.74 5.17
C PHE A 180 -1.17 17.94 5.72
N LEU A 181 -0.64 18.55 6.77
CA LEU A 181 -1.23 19.69 7.42
C LEU A 181 -0.41 20.96 7.12
N GLU A 182 -0.94 21.75 6.21
CA GLU A 182 -0.43 23.10 5.95
C GLU A 182 -1.01 24.06 6.99
N ILE A 183 -0.13 24.79 7.67
CA ILE A 183 -0.56 25.71 8.71
C ILE A 183 0.03 27.09 8.52
N GLU A 184 -0.86 28.06 8.48
CA GLU A 184 -0.56 29.49 8.52
C GLU A 184 -1.21 30.15 9.75
N LYS A 185 -0.95 31.45 9.93
CA LYS A 185 -1.49 32.21 11.05
C LYS A 185 -3.03 32.33 11.04
N GLN A 186 -3.64 32.22 9.87
CA GLN A 186 -5.09 32.42 9.68
C GLN A 186 -5.77 31.23 9.00
N GLU A 187 -5.02 30.29 8.47
CA GLU A 187 -5.54 29.18 7.70
C GLU A 187 -4.81 27.89 8.00
N SER A 188 -5.55 26.80 8.07
CA SER A 188 -5.03 25.45 8.12
C SER A 188 -5.74 24.59 7.09
N ARG A 189 -4.98 23.84 6.30
CA ARG A 189 -5.49 22.93 5.25
C ARG A 189 -5.08 21.50 5.58
N PHE A 190 -6.05 20.60 5.54
CA PHE A 190 -5.87 19.19 5.82
C PHE A 190 -6.05 18.37 4.53
N GLN A 191 -5.01 17.67 4.13
CA GLN A 191 -5.00 16.86 2.91
C GLN A 191 -4.40 15.49 3.22
N THR A 192 -5.09 14.41 2.87
CA THR A 192 -4.51 13.07 2.98
C THR A 192 -3.94 12.63 1.63
N TYR A 193 -2.73 12.13 1.67
CA TYR A 193 -2.05 11.50 0.56
C TYR A 193 -1.93 10.00 0.83
N HIS A 194 -2.38 9.20 -0.13
CA HIS A 194 -2.27 7.75 -0.06
C HIS A 194 -2.09 7.19 -1.46
N LEU A 195 -1.07 6.36 -1.65
CA LEU A 195 -0.77 5.74 -2.94
C LEU A 195 -0.73 6.74 -4.10
N GLY A 196 -0.13 7.91 -3.89
CA GLY A 196 -0.04 8.96 -4.89
C GLY A 196 -1.34 9.73 -5.17
N GLN A 197 -2.45 9.37 -4.54
CA GLN A 197 -3.72 10.10 -4.62
C GLN A 197 -3.85 11.09 -3.48
N ARG A 198 -4.46 12.24 -3.76
CA ARG A 198 -4.74 13.30 -2.80
C ARG A 198 -6.23 13.36 -2.51
N GLN A 199 -6.58 13.35 -1.25
CA GLN A 199 -7.92 13.65 -0.76
C GLN A 199 -7.87 14.91 0.11
N GLU A 200 -8.65 15.91 -0.24
CA GLU A 200 -8.82 17.10 0.59
C GLU A 200 -9.91 16.83 1.63
N HIS A 201 -9.62 17.12 2.90
CA HIS A 201 -10.58 16.97 3.99
C HIS A 201 -11.22 18.31 4.32
N ASP A 202 -10.55 19.06 5.20
CA ASP A 202 -11.08 20.28 5.77
C ASP A 202 -10.13 21.45 5.58
N ARG A 203 -10.71 22.63 5.61
CA ARG A 203 -10.01 23.90 5.63
C ARG A 203 -10.55 24.73 6.77
N ILE A 204 -9.69 25.08 7.72
CA ILE A 204 -10.03 25.96 8.83
C ILE A 204 -9.51 27.34 8.50
N GLN A 205 -10.42 28.30 8.41
CA GLN A 205 -10.09 29.71 8.26
C GLN A 205 -10.51 30.46 9.51
N SER A 206 -9.61 31.25 10.05
CA SER A 206 -9.87 32.08 11.23
C SER A 206 -9.47 33.51 10.96
N PHE A 207 -10.33 34.44 11.35
CA PHE A 207 -9.98 35.86 11.26
C PHE A 207 -8.97 36.20 12.38
N VAL A 208 -7.73 36.48 11.99
CA VAL A 208 -6.71 37.03 12.88
C VAL A 208 -6.45 38.46 12.42
N PRO A 209 -6.86 39.48 13.20
CA PRO A 209 -6.71 40.89 12.80
C PRO A 209 -5.24 41.27 12.73
N TRP A 210 -4.75 41.56 11.54
CA TRP A 210 -3.37 42.01 11.30
C TRP A 210 -3.26 43.52 11.19
N ASP A 211 -4.33 44.19 10.71
CA ASP A 211 -4.35 45.63 10.47
C ASP A 211 -5.27 46.35 11.46
N ARG A 212 -4.76 47.49 12.01
CA ARG A 212 -5.50 48.49 12.77
C ARG A 212 -6.10 48.03 14.10
N VAL A 213 -5.32 47.42 14.97
CA VAL A 213 -5.61 47.52 16.40
C VAL A 213 -4.94 48.81 16.88
N ASP A 214 -5.72 49.72 17.45
CA ASP A 214 -5.25 50.94 18.05
C ASP A 214 -4.19 50.61 19.12
N ASP A 215 -2.92 50.97 18.85
CA ASP A 215 -1.76 50.76 19.72
C ASP A 215 -1.65 51.80 20.85
N SER A 216 -2.75 52.45 21.18
CA SER A 216 -2.82 53.42 22.30
C SER A 216 -2.37 52.80 23.64
N ILE A 217 -2.41 51.47 23.77
CA ILE A 217 -1.90 50.71 24.91
C ILE A 217 -0.77 49.77 24.43
N PRO A 218 0.49 49.96 24.83
CA PRO A 218 1.62 49.13 24.43
C PRO A 218 1.35 47.64 24.67
N GLY A 219 1.52 46.80 23.60
CA GLY A 219 1.34 45.36 23.65
C GLY A 219 -0.11 44.86 23.63
N ARG A 220 -1.15 45.70 23.59
CA ARG A 220 -2.55 45.26 23.51
C ARG A 220 -2.85 44.57 22.16
N ALA A 221 -2.40 45.17 21.08
CA ALA A 221 -2.55 44.59 19.75
C ALA A 221 -1.84 43.23 19.61
N GLN A 222 -0.65 43.14 20.18
CA GLN A 222 0.11 41.87 20.16
C GLN A 222 -0.59 40.76 20.96
N ARG A 223 -1.08 41.06 22.17
CA ARG A 223 -1.84 40.09 22.98
C ARG A 223 -3.12 39.64 22.28
N HIS A 224 -3.84 40.56 21.66
CA HIS A 224 -5.06 40.24 20.91
C HIS A 224 -4.78 39.34 19.74
N ARG A 225 -3.73 39.60 18.95
CA ARG A 225 -3.28 38.72 17.85
C ARG A 225 -2.91 37.32 18.34
N LEU A 226 -2.16 37.21 19.43
CA LEU A 226 -1.80 35.92 20.03
C LEU A 226 -3.03 35.13 20.46
N THR A 227 -4.03 35.77 21.08
CA THR A 227 -5.27 35.09 21.49
C THR A 227 -6.05 34.55 20.30
N HIS A 228 -6.10 35.28 19.18
CA HIS A 228 -6.75 34.76 17.95
C HIS A 228 -5.96 33.61 17.32
N LEU A 229 -4.63 33.73 17.28
CA LEU A 229 -3.76 32.66 16.81
C LEU A 229 -3.94 31.39 17.65
N GLU A 230 -3.92 31.51 18.98
CA GLU A 230 -4.15 30.34 19.86
C GLU A 230 -5.51 29.67 19.62
N ARG A 231 -6.57 30.44 19.39
CA ARG A 231 -7.89 29.88 19.06
C ARG A 231 -7.85 29.11 17.74
N HIS A 232 -7.19 29.67 16.73
CA HIS A 232 -7.00 29.02 15.43
C HIS A 232 -6.24 27.70 15.59
N LEU A 233 -5.11 27.72 16.30
CA LEU A 233 -4.27 26.53 16.53
C LEU A 233 -4.99 25.46 17.34
N LYS A 234 -5.78 25.84 18.35
CA LYS A 234 -6.62 24.90 19.12
C LYS A 234 -7.67 24.22 18.25
N ALA A 235 -8.36 24.97 17.36
CA ALA A 235 -9.31 24.39 16.42
C ALA A 235 -8.62 23.45 15.43
N THR A 236 -7.43 23.82 14.92
CA THR A 236 -6.61 22.98 14.06
C THR A 236 -6.18 21.70 14.77
N ALA A 237 -5.72 21.78 16.01
CA ALA A 237 -5.33 20.62 16.80
C ALA A 237 -6.51 19.67 17.08
N GLN A 238 -7.69 20.24 17.36
CA GLN A 238 -8.90 19.45 17.56
C GLN A 238 -9.31 18.70 16.30
N GLN A 239 -9.25 19.36 15.14
CA GLN A 239 -9.55 18.70 13.84
C GLN A 239 -8.54 17.60 13.52
N ALA A 240 -7.24 17.82 13.74
CA ALA A 240 -6.22 16.78 13.58
C ALA A 240 -6.51 15.57 14.49
N TYR A 241 -6.97 15.81 15.72
CA TYR A 241 -7.35 14.74 16.65
C TYR A 241 -8.60 13.97 16.18
N HIS A 242 -9.61 14.63 15.62
CA HIS A 242 -10.78 13.97 15.02
C HIS A 242 -10.37 13.06 13.86
N LEU A 243 -9.56 13.58 12.92
CA LEU A 243 -9.06 12.77 11.80
C LEU A 243 -8.20 11.58 12.26
N CYS A 244 -7.44 11.74 13.36
CA CYS A 244 -6.69 10.64 13.96
C CYS A 244 -7.61 9.55 14.51
N ASN A 245 -8.66 9.93 15.26
CA ASN A 245 -9.61 8.99 15.83
C ASN A 245 -10.45 8.26 14.76
N ASP A 246 -10.75 8.93 13.66
CA ASP A 246 -11.46 8.33 12.51
C ASP A 246 -10.53 7.44 11.67
N SER A 247 -9.28 7.23 12.11
CA SER A 247 -8.26 6.45 11.38
C SER A 247 -8.08 6.92 9.94
N SER A 248 -8.23 8.23 9.68
CA SER A 248 -8.15 8.81 8.33
C SER A 248 -6.71 8.90 7.82
N PHE A 249 -5.71 8.77 8.69
CA PHE A 249 -4.29 8.78 8.35
C PHE A 249 -3.47 7.91 9.31
N ASP A 250 -2.28 7.52 8.88
CA ASP A 250 -1.33 6.72 9.65
C ASP A 250 -0.19 7.60 10.20
N VAL A 251 0.28 8.57 9.40
CA VAL A 251 1.39 9.49 9.74
C VAL A 251 1.05 10.93 9.36
N LEU A 252 1.73 11.89 10.00
CA LEU A 252 1.48 13.33 9.87
C LEU A 252 2.74 14.06 9.40
N VAL A 253 2.61 14.88 8.36
CA VAL A 253 3.62 15.85 7.94
C VAL A 253 3.06 17.26 8.14
N LEU A 254 3.82 18.10 8.85
CA LEU A 254 3.50 19.50 9.08
C LEU A 254 4.25 20.40 8.08
N MET A 255 3.57 21.39 7.53
CA MET A 255 4.19 22.43 6.70
C MET A 255 3.75 23.82 7.14
N GLY A 256 4.68 24.76 7.26
CA GLY A 256 4.38 26.15 7.59
C GLY A 256 5.54 26.93 8.19
N ASP A 257 5.21 28.06 8.86
CA ASP A 257 6.17 28.84 9.63
C ASP A 257 6.60 28.08 10.89
N GLU A 258 7.89 28.03 11.15
CA GLU A 258 8.48 27.29 12.28
C GLU A 258 7.84 27.63 13.63
N ARG A 259 7.62 28.92 13.90
CA ARG A 259 7.04 29.40 15.17
C ARG A 259 5.57 28.99 15.30
N VAL A 260 4.83 29.04 14.19
CA VAL A 260 3.41 28.63 14.16
C VAL A 260 3.29 27.13 14.38
N MET A 261 4.16 26.35 13.76
CA MET A 261 4.17 24.90 13.96
C MET A 261 4.52 24.49 15.38
N HIS A 262 5.55 25.13 16.01
CA HIS A 262 5.87 24.87 17.41
C HIS A 262 4.71 25.18 18.34
N LEU A 263 4.03 26.32 18.14
CA LEU A 263 2.83 26.65 18.91
C LEU A 263 1.69 25.67 18.68
N LEU A 264 1.48 25.20 17.45
CA LEU A 264 0.48 24.17 17.18
C LEU A 264 0.80 22.89 17.96
N GLU A 265 2.04 22.43 17.93
CA GLU A 265 2.47 21.22 18.61
C GLU A 265 2.18 21.26 20.13
N GLU A 266 2.18 22.43 20.77
CA GLU A 266 1.79 22.55 22.18
C GLU A 266 0.33 22.16 22.42
N PHE A 267 -0.55 22.36 21.43
CA PHE A 267 -1.99 22.06 21.51
C PHE A 267 -2.35 20.66 20.96
N LEU A 268 -1.47 20.01 20.19
CA LEU A 268 -1.73 18.68 19.66
C LEU A 268 -1.82 17.63 20.78
N HIS A 269 -2.76 16.71 20.64
CA HIS A 269 -2.84 15.55 21.51
C HIS A 269 -1.61 14.63 21.34
N ALA A 270 -1.23 13.92 22.40
CA ALA A 270 -0.04 13.05 22.39
C ALA A 270 -0.07 12.00 21.28
N THR A 271 -1.24 11.42 20.97
CA THR A 271 -1.41 10.45 19.88
C THR A 271 -1.10 11.06 18.52
N VAL A 272 -1.55 12.29 18.25
CA VAL A 272 -1.28 13.01 16.99
C VAL A 272 0.19 13.40 16.90
N LYS A 273 0.79 13.86 18.03
CA LYS A 273 2.23 14.17 18.07
C LYS A 273 3.10 12.96 17.71
N ALA A 274 2.72 11.78 18.18
CA ALA A 274 3.46 10.55 17.92
C ALA A 274 3.45 10.15 16.43
N GLN A 275 2.49 10.66 15.66
CA GLN A 275 2.38 10.41 14.22
C GLN A 275 3.16 11.40 13.35
N ILE A 276 3.77 12.45 13.94
CA ILE A 276 4.55 13.44 13.18
C ILE A 276 5.85 12.79 12.68
N ILE A 277 5.97 12.65 11.36
CA ILE A 277 7.16 12.10 10.70
C ILE A 277 8.01 13.16 10.01
N GLY A 278 7.45 14.34 9.73
CA GLY A 278 8.16 15.40 9.03
C GLY A 278 7.66 16.79 9.36
N ARG A 279 8.59 17.75 9.31
CA ARG A 279 8.33 19.18 9.44
C ARG A 279 8.97 19.90 8.27
N ILE A 280 8.16 20.58 7.47
CA ILE A 280 8.59 21.30 6.27
C ILE A 280 8.46 22.80 6.56
N TYR A 281 9.57 23.49 6.61
CA TYR A 281 9.60 24.92 6.84
C TYR A 281 9.49 25.65 5.49
N GLY A 282 8.46 26.44 5.30
CA GLY A 282 8.26 27.18 4.06
C GLY A 282 6.87 27.80 3.93
N SER A 283 6.66 28.50 2.81
CA SER A 283 5.36 29.06 2.46
C SER A 283 4.47 27.99 1.81
N PRO A 284 3.16 27.98 2.12
CA PRO A 284 2.17 27.09 1.48
C PRO A 284 1.95 27.35 -0.02
N ASP A 285 2.52 28.40 -0.58
CA ASP A 285 2.43 28.72 -2.02
C ASP A 285 3.34 27.85 -2.91
N ALA A 286 3.97 26.81 -2.36
CA ALA A 286 4.77 25.87 -3.12
C ALA A 286 3.94 25.14 -4.19
N ASP A 287 4.57 24.86 -5.35
CA ASP A 287 3.93 24.10 -6.44
C ASP A 287 3.40 22.75 -5.91
N PRO A 288 2.19 22.31 -6.31
CA PRO A 288 1.67 21.00 -5.94
C PRO A 288 2.61 19.82 -6.23
N ARG A 289 3.48 19.95 -7.23
CA ARG A 289 4.49 18.92 -7.57
C ARG A 289 5.60 18.89 -6.51
N ASP A 290 6.03 20.03 -6.03
CA ASP A 290 7.03 20.14 -4.98
C ASP A 290 6.51 19.56 -3.67
N ARG A 291 5.23 19.82 -3.34
CA ARG A 291 4.57 19.24 -2.16
C ARG A 291 4.57 17.70 -2.19
N LYS A 292 4.21 17.10 -3.33
CA LYS A 292 4.22 15.65 -3.51
C LYS A 292 5.61 15.09 -3.22
N SER A 293 6.65 15.68 -3.81
CA SER A 293 8.04 15.27 -3.60
C SER A 293 8.48 15.42 -2.13
N LEU A 294 8.05 16.47 -1.44
CA LEU A 294 8.37 16.69 -0.03
C LEU A 294 7.71 15.62 0.86
N ILE A 295 6.46 15.26 0.60
CA ILE A 295 5.74 14.22 1.33
C ILE A 295 6.39 12.85 1.08
N GLU A 296 6.71 12.53 -0.17
CA GLU A 296 7.36 11.27 -0.54
C GLU A 296 8.75 11.14 0.10
N ASN A 297 9.50 12.24 0.19
CA ASN A 297 10.79 12.24 0.88
C ASN A 297 10.61 12.02 2.39
N ALA A 298 9.67 12.74 3.03
CA ALA A 298 9.40 12.55 4.46
C ALA A 298 8.95 11.11 4.79
N LEU A 299 8.13 10.51 3.93
CA LEU A 299 7.69 9.11 4.09
C LEU A 299 8.86 8.14 3.88
N ARG A 300 9.71 8.38 2.88
CA ARG A 300 10.91 7.57 2.63
C ARG A 300 11.87 7.61 3.83
N ASP A 301 12.16 8.81 4.34
CA ASP A 301 13.06 8.99 5.47
C ASP A 301 12.49 8.31 6.72
N HIS A 302 11.17 8.43 6.94
CA HIS A 302 10.48 7.74 8.03
C HIS A 302 10.59 6.22 7.93
N ASN A 303 10.36 5.65 6.74
CA ASN A 303 10.44 4.21 6.52
C ASN A 303 11.89 3.72 6.69
N ALA A 304 12.87 4.46 6.17
CA ALA A 304 14.29 4.16 6.37
C ALA A 304 14.68 4.19 7.85
N ASP A 305 14.23 5.19 8.61
CA ASP A 305 14.44 5.29 10.05
C ASP A 305 13.78 4.14 10.83
N ARG A 306 12.58 3.70 10.40
CA ARG A 306 11.91 2.52 10.99
C ARG A 306 12.74 1.25 10.79
N GLU A 307 13.29 1.06 9.59
CA GLU A 307 14.17 -0.08 9.32
C GLU A 307 15.41 -0.06 10.21
N ILE A 308 16.08 1.10 10.31
CA ILE A 308 17.24 1.27 11.19
C ILE A 308 16.86 0.96 12.65
N LYS A 309 15.71 1.41 13.13
CA LYS A 309 15.25 1.14 14.51
C LYS A 309 14.84 -0.31 14.73
N ALA A 310 14.40 -1.01 13.69
CA ALA A 310 14.05 -2.43 13.78
C ALA A 310 15.27 -3.35 13.93
N ILE A 311 16.45 -2.92 13.48
CA ILE A 311 17.68 -3.69 13.44
C ILE A 311 18.50 -3.65 14.74
N PRO A 312 18.55 -2.57 15.56
CA PRO A 312 19.13 -2.64 16.90
C PRO A 312 18.54 -3.74 17.75
N ASP A 313 17.27 -4.07 17.57
CA ASP A 313 16.69 -5.28 18.19
C ASP A 313 17.53 -6.53 17.92
N LEU A 314 18.17 -6.65 16.73
CA LEU A 314 19.09 -7.74 16.44
C LEU A 314 20.45 -7.60 17.12
N LYS A 315 20.93 -6.38 17.41
CA LYS A 315 22.25 -6.13 18.01
C LYS A 315 22.21 -6.05 19.54
N GLU A 316 21.08 -5.59 20.08
CA GLU A 316 20.88 -5.41 21.52
C GLU A 316 20.40 -6.69 22.22
N HIS A 317 19.79 -7.62 21.46
CA HIS A 317 19.38 -8.93 22.00
C HIS A 317 20.58 -9.85 22.19
N ASN A 318 20.44 -10.75 23.16
CA ASN A 318 21.41 -11.84 23.34
C ASN A 318 21.54 -12.61 22.00
N PRO A 319 22.78 -12.83 21.49
CA PRO A 319 22.99 -13.58 20.25
C PRO A 319 22.27 -14.95 20.20
N ALA A 320 22.00 -15.54 21.35
CA ALA A 320 21.24 -16.78 21.44
C ALA A 320 19.74 -16.63 21.18
N GLU A 321 19.20 -15.40 21.24
CA GLU A 321 17.79 -15.07 20.97
C GLU A 321 17.59 -14.62 19.53
N ILE A 322 18.59 -14.78 18.66
CA ILE A 322 18.52 -14.40 17.25
C ILE A 322 18.76 -15.62 16.38
N ALA A 323 17.80 -15.97 15.56
CA ALA A 323 17.97 -16.89 14.44
C ALA A 323 18.58 -16.13 13.25
N ARG A 324 19.81 -16.52 12.81
CA ARG A 324 20.66 -15.72 11.91
C ARG A 324 20.72 -16.23 10.47
N SER A 325 20.02 -17.29 10.13
CA SER A 325 19.99 -17.88 8.79
C SER A 325 18.61 -18.45 8.53
N LEU A 326 18.25 -18.65 7.28
CA LEU A 326 16.95 -19.24 6.91
C LEU A 326 16.72 -20.58 7.65
N GLY A 327 17.72 -21.44 7.73
CA GLY A 327 17.61 -22.73 8.42
C GLY A 327 17.29 -22.57 9.92
N SER A 328 17.95 -21.62 10.60
CA SER A 328 17.68 -21.34 12.01
C SER A 328 16.31 -20.66 12.22
N VAL A 329 15.90 -19.80 11.28
CA VAL A 329 14.57 -19.16 11.30
C VAL A 329 13.49 -20.21 11.10
N VAL A 330 13.62 -21.13 10.16
CA VAL A 330 12.66 -22.24 9.94
C VAL A 330 12.57 -23.15 11.18
N LYS A 331 13.69 -23.46 11.84
CA LYS A 331 13.68 -24.21 13.10
C LYS A 331 12.91 -23.47 14.20
N ALA A 332 13.22 -22.19 14.40
CA ALA A 332 12.53 -21.34 15.37
C ALA A 332 11.03 -21.24 15.07
N TRP A 333 10.68 -21.14 13.79
CA TRP A 333 9.30 -21.09 13.32
C TRP A 333 8.51 -22.35 13.71
N ASN A 334 9.06 -23.50 13.39
CA ASN A 334 8.43 -24.80 13.68
C ASN A 334 8.29 -25.07 15.20
N LEU A 335 9.06 -24.35 16.03
CA LEU A 335 8.97 -24.40 17.49
C LEU A 335 8.05 -23.29 18.05
N PHE A 336 7.42 -22.47 17.21
CA PHE A 336 6.59 -21.32 17.61
C PHE A 336 7.34 -20.30 18.48
N LEU A 337 8.64 -20.15 18.27
CA LEU A 337 9.51 -19.27 19.04
C LEU A 337 9.69 -17.90 18.41
N VAL A 338 9.28 -17.68 17.17
CA VAL A 338 9.49 -16.42 16.46
C VAL A 338 8.58 -15.32 17.03
N ARG A 339 9.20 -14.25 17.52
CA ARG A 339 8.54 -13.04 17.99
C ARG A 339 8.46 -12.00 16.89
N LYS A 340 9.57 -11.83 16.14
CA LYS A 340 9.71 -10.85 15.07
C LYS A 340 10.51 -11.46 13.92
N LEU A 341 9.96 -11.40 12.72
CA LEU A 341 10.64 -11.79 11.48
C LEU A 341 11.17 -10.53 10.80
N ILE A 342 12.45 -10.53 10.41
CA ILE A 342 13.09 -9.44 9.68
C ILE A 342 13.67 -10.00 8.40
N VAL A 343 13.23 -9.47 7.25
CA VAL A 343 13.58 -10.02 5.94
C VAL A 343 13.90 -8.92 4.94
N SER A 344 14.92 -9.12 4.11
CA SER A 344 15.27 -8.20 3.02
C SER A 344 14.24 -8.30 1.90
N VAL A 345 13.80 -7.15 1.36
CA VAL A 345 12.91 -7.13 0.20
C VAL A 345 13.52 -7.92 -0.95
N GLY A 346 12.70 -8.76 -1.58
CA GLY A 346 13.14 -9.65 -2.67
C GLY A 346 13.94 -10.87 -2.21
N PHE A 347 14.07 -11.12 -0.91
CA PHE A 347 14.65 -12.37 -0.42
C PHE A 347 13.72 -13.53 -0.82
N HIS A 348 14.28 -14.52 -1.51
CA HIS A 348 13.54 -15.60 -2.11
C HIS A 348 14.25 -16.93 -1.85
N HIS A 349 13.51 -17.92 -1.39
CA HIS A 349 14.02 -19.28 -1.22
C HIS A 349 12.90 -20.30 -1.38
N GLN A 350 13.10 -21.28 -2.26
CA GLN A 350 12.17 -22.40 -2.42
C GLN A 350 12.13 -23.25 -1.16
N GLY A 351 10.96 -23.80 -0.83
CA GLY A 351 10.80 -24.66 0.32
C GLY A 351 9.53 -25.49 0.28
N PHE A 352 9.17 -26.03 1.42
CA PHE A 352 8.04 -26.94 1.57
C PHE A 352 7.22 -26.56 2.79
N ILE A 353 5.90 -26.66 2.71
CA ILE A 353 4.97 -26.29 3.79
C ILE A 353 3.86 -27.33 3.98
N CYS A 354 3.46 -27.53 5.23
CA CYS A 354 2.21 -28.17 5.57
C CYS A 354 1.13 -27.08 5.74
N LYS A 355 0.17 -27.01 4.83
CA LYS A 355 -0.92 -26.01 4.89
C LYS A 355 -1.83 -26.15 6.11
N GLU A 356 -1.95 -27.37 6.68
CA GLU A 356 -2.78 -27.61 7.88
C GLU A 356 -2.07 -27.21 9.19
N HIS A 357 -0.74 -27.42 9.29
CA HIS A 357 0.01 -27.23 10.51
C HIS A 357 1.05 -26.10 10.43
N HIS A 358 1.15 -25.43 9.27
CA HIS A 358 2.13 -24.37 9.01
C HIS A 358 3.59 -24.80 9.32
N TYR A 359 3.84 -26.11 9.25
CA TYR A 359 5.19 -26.66 9.40
C TYR A 359 5.99 -26.43 8.14
N LEU A 360 7.19 -25.89 8.28
CA LEU A 360 8.07 -25.45 7.19
C LEU A 360 9.29 -26.36 7.09
N SER A 361 9.77 -26.61 5.86
CA SER A 361 11.01 -27.34 5.61
C SER A 361 11.75 -26.77 4.41
N LEU A 362 13.09 -26.87 4.42
CA LEU A 362 13.93 -26.54 3.26
C LEU A 362 14.10 -27.74 2.32
N GLU A 363 13.77 -28.93 2.81
CA GLU A 363 13.87 -30.19 2.05
C GLU A 363 12.51 -30.89 1.98
N PRO A 364 12.25 -31.70 0.94
CA PRO A 364 11.04 -32.47 0.84
C PRO A 364 10.97 -33.51 1.98
N THR A 365 9.98 -33.37 2.85
CA THR A 365 9.74 -34.24 3.98
C THR A 365 8.25 -34.38 4.27
N ASP A 366 7.88 -35.26 5.18
CA ASP A 366 6.53 -35.41 5.66
C ASP A 366 6.28 -34.52 6.90
N CYS A 367 5.06 -34.02 7.05
CA CYS A 367 4.69 -33.24 8.21
C CYS A 367 4.73 -34.12 9.48
N PRO A 368 5.46 -33.72 10.53
CA PRO A 368 5.55 -34.51 11.77
C PRO A 368 4.22 -34.59 12.54
N PHE A 369 3.25 -33.73 12.24
CA PHE A 369 1.96 -33.67 12.92
C PHE A 369 0.87 -34.50 12.22
N CYS A 370 0.79 -34.46 10.88
CA CYS A 370 -0.25 -35.19 10.14
C CYS A 370 0.28 -36.32 9.24
N GLY A 371 1.60 -36.46 9.10
CA GLY A 371 2.21 -37.47 8.24
C GLY A 371 2.02 -37.26 6.73
N LYS A 372 1.40 -36.16 6.31
CA LYS A 372 1.23 -35.81 4.90
C LYS A 372 2.53 -35.22 4.34
N LYS A 373 2.80 -35.46 3.06
CA LYS A 373 3.89 -34.80 2.35
C LYS A 373 3.70 -33.30 2.34
N LEU A 374 4.78 -32.57 2.58
CA LEU A 374 4.76 -31.11 2.47
C LEU A 374 4.60 -30.68 1.01
N VAL A 375 3.89 -29.59 0.81
CA VAL A 375 3.68 -28.97 -0.50
C VAL A 375 4.88 -28.09 -0.83
N SER A 376 5.42 -28.20 -2.04
CA SER A 376 6.47 -27.31 -2.52
C SER A 376 5.93 -25.91 -2.77
N VAL A 377 6.65 -24.89 -2.28
CA VAL A 377 6.36 -23.47 -2.50
C VAL A 377 7.56 -22.78 -3.13
N GLU A 378 7.30 -21.81 -4.01
CA GLU A 378 8.38 -21.09 -4.71
C GLU A 378 9.16 -20.20 -3.76
N ASN A 379 8.46 -19.51 -2.86
CA ASN A 379 9.08 -18.66 -1.86
C ASN A 379 8.53 -18.98 -0.47
N LEU A 380 9.33 -19.70 0.31
CA LEU A 380 8.98 -20.07 1.69
C LEU A 380 8.80 -18.84 2.58
N VAL A 381 9.49 -17.75 2.26
CA VAL A 381 9.43 -16.52 3.05
C VAL A 381 8.09 -15.80 2.87
N ASP A 382 7.51 -15.83 1.69
CA ASP A 382 6.15 -15.28 1.47
C ASP A 382 5.12 -16.02 2.34
N GLU A 383 5.20 -17.36 2.40
CA GLU A 383 4.36 -18.17 3.29
C GLU A 383 4.59 -17.83 4.77
N MET A 384 5.86 -17.61 5.17
CA MET A 384 6.16 -17.17 6.54
C MET A 384 5.55 -15.81 6.85
N ILE A 385 5.59 -14.86 5.92
CA ILE A 385 5.01 -13.52 6.10
C ILE A 385 3.49 -13.62 6.26
N GLU A 386 2.81 -14.39 5.40
CA GLU A 386 1.36 -14.61 5.49
C GLU A 386 0.95 -15.23 6.83
N ILE A 387 1.62 -16.29 7.25
CA ILE A 387 1.37 -16.95 8.53
C ILE A 387 1.69 -16.03 9.71
N ALA A 388 2.79 -15.24 9.63
CA ALA A 388 3.15 -14.27 10.65
C ALA A 388 2.01 -13.27 10.91
N ARG A 389 1.38 -12.78 9.83
CA ARG A 389 0.24 -11.86 9.92
C ARG A 389 -0.99 -12.49 10.56
N LEU A 390 -1.26 -13.77 10.28
CA LEU A 390 -2.35 -14.50 10.92
C LEU A 390 -2.15 -14.68 12.42
N HIS A 391 -0.91 -14.92 12.84
CA HIS A 391 -0.54 -15.22 14.24
C HIS A 391 -0.01 -14.01 15.02
N ALA A 392 -0.15 -12.79 14.48
CA ALA A 392 0.32 -11.55 15.11
C ALA A 392 1.85 -11.54 15.41
N VAL A 393 2.64 -12.27 14.64
CA VAL A 393 4.09 -12.16 14.64
C VAL A 393 4.48 -10.86 13.94
N GLU A 394 5.35 -10.06 14.56
CA GLU A 394 5.81 -8.81 13.95
C GLU A 394 6.70 -9.13 12.73
N VAL A 395 6.43 -8.46 11.60
CA VAL A 395 7.24 -8.58 10.38
C VAL A 395 7.81 -7.22 10.03
N THR A 396 9.11 -7.17 9.78
CA THR A 396 9.79 -6.00 9.22
C THR A 396 10.44 -6.37 7.91
N ILE A 397 10.01 -5.73 6.82
CA ILE A 397 10.62 -5.89 5.51
C ILE A 397 11.62 -4.78 5.32
N VAL A 398 12.88 -5.11 5.05
CA VAL A 398 13.99 -4.16 4.89
C VAL A 398 14.19 -3.86 3.41
N SER A 399 13.84 -2.65 3.00
CA SER A 399 13.88 -2.19 1.60
C SER A 399 15.04 -1.23 1.34
N TYR A 400 15.29 -0.31 2.29
CA TYR A 400 16.25 0.79 2.15
C TYR A 400 17.66 0.42 2.63
N HIS A 401 17.76 -0.38 3.69
CA HIS A 401 19.02 -0.72 4.39
C HIS A 401 19.33 -2.22 4.31
N ARG A 402 19.28 -2.79 3.10
CA ARG A 402 19.51 -4.24 2.88
C ARG A 402 20.89 -4.70 3.34
N GLU A 403 21.88 -3.81 3.30
CA GLU A 403 23.23 -4.05 3.77
C GLU A 403 23.29 -4.46 5.24
N LEU A 404 22.33 -4.02 6.05
CA LEU A 404 22.26 -4.36 7.47
C LEU A 404 21.87 -5.82 7.73
N LEU A 405 21.29 -6.50 6.74
CA LEU A 405 20.96 -7.93 6.80
C LEU A 405 22.01 -8.83 6.11
N THR A 406 23.11 -8.27 5.61
CA THR A 406 24.13 -9.06 4.88
C THR A 406 24.74 -10.14 5.77
N GLU A 407 25.01 -9.85 7.05
CA GLU A 407 25.54 -10.82 8.01
C GLU A 407 24.54 -11.90 8.46
N TYR A 408 23.25 -11.73 8.09
CA TYR A 408 22.14 -12.63 8.35
C TYR A 408 21.64 -13.32 7.07
N GLU A 409 22.40 -13.29 5.99
CA GLU A 409 22.02 -13.87 4.69
C GLU A 409 20.68 -13.34 4.15
N GLY A 410 20.28 -12.14 4.55
CA GLY A 410 19.03 -11.48 4.10
C GLY A 410 17.77 -11.80 4.93
N ILE A 411 17.88 -12.67 5.96
CA ILE A 411 16.77 -13.02 6.84
C ILE A 411 17.23 -13.27 8.28
N ALA A 412 16.48 -12.75 9.25
CA ALA A 412 16.69 -13.00 10.66
C ALA A 412 15.38 -13.09 11.42
N ALA A 413 15.38 -13.70 12.60
CA ALA A 413 14.25 -13.65 13.50
C ALA A 413 14.72 -13.42 14.95
N VAL A 414 13.98 -12.57 15.66
CA VAL A 414 14.08 -12.47 17.13
C VAL A 414 13.16 -13.52 17.73
N VAL A 415 13.68 -14.29 18.66
CA VAL A 415 12.97 -15.43 19.26
C VAL A 415 12.75 -15.24 20.76
N TYR A 416 11.68 -15.84 21.28
CA TYR A 416 11.37 -15.81 22.72
C TYR A 416 12.34 -16.61 23.59
N ALA A 417 13.01 -17.60 23.01
CA ALA A 417 13.97 -18.45 23.67
C ALA A 417 15.03 -18.94 22.70
N PRO A 418 16.27 -19.22 23.14
CA PRO A 418 17.32 -19.74 22.29
C PRO A 418 16.91 -21.02 21.57
N VAL A 419 17.16 -21.08 20.27
CA VAL A 419 16.99 -22.30 19.47
C VAL A 419 18.20 -23.19 19.76
N THR A 420 18.04 -24.15 20.69
CA THR A 420 19.11 -25.12 20.97
C THR A 420 19.36 -25.99 19.74
N ALA A 421 20.63 -26.10 19.36
CA ALA A 421 21.06 -27.03 18.34
C ALA A 421 20.85 -28.46 18.88
N THR A 422 19.76 -29.10 18.45
CA THR A 422 19.62 -30.57 18.57
C THR A 422 20.09 -31.21 17.28
#